data_bcd4ea563509b030196803ec7b507462
#
_entry.id   bcd4ea563509b030196803ec7b507462
#
_cell.length_a   1.000
_cell.length_b   1.000
_cell.length_c   1.000
_cell.angle_alpha   90.00
_cell.angle_beta   90.00
_cell.angle_gamma   90.00
#
_symmetry.space_group_name_H-M   'P 1'
#
loop_
_entity.id
_entity.type
_entity.pdbx_description
1 polymer ?
#
loop_
_entity_poly.entity_id
_entity_poly.type
_entity_poly.pdbx_seq_one_letter_code
_entity_poly.pdbx_strand_id
1 'polypeptide(L)'
;MRDLADQLSPANQPDPSKRVQSNLPASPSIPRGLLLWLTFGLVGAVLFTIVYLIEGAIRPGYDAWRHAISALSLGPGGWIQQANFIVYGVCTLCMAFAWRKVLKGSVYAIIYPIIRGIEGLALITVGFFSQDPAPGYPPGSVLTTPTFHEQIHIIGAYVIAGAMACGFFAIAWRFARDPRWRGWVTYSLISGLLVLVFMAFFGAGQNPQNVFAGYAGLFERLATNIEPVWEIVLLARLWAGTGLMRSNT
;
A
#
# COMPACT_ATOMS: atom_id res chain seq x y z
N MET A 1 13.49 -51.32 41.63
CA MET A 1 12.85 -51.84 40.41
C MET A 1 11.47 -51.22 40.12
N ARG A 2 10.72 -50.71 41.12
CA ARG A 2 9.43 -50.04 40.87
C ARG A 2 9.57 -48.64 40.21
N ASP A 3 10.60 -47.90 40.56
CA ASP A 3 10.82 -46.55 39.98
C ASP A 3 11.13 -46.52 38.48
N LEU A 4 11.72 -47.58 37.93
CA LEU A 4 12.00 -47.67 36.49
C LEU A 4 10.74 -48.01 35.67
N ALA A 5 9.81 -48.77 36.26
CA ALA A 5 8.56 -49.16 35.61
C ALA A 5 7.58 -47.95 35.46
N ASP A 6 7.56 -47.04 36.44
CA ASP A 6 6.74 -45.83 36.40
C ASP A 6 7.26 -44.78 35.39
N GLN A 7 8.56 -44.74 35.10
CA GLN A 7 9.14 -43.87 34.07
C GLN A 7 8.87 -44.36 32.65
N LEU A 8 8.54 -45.62 32.44
CA LEU A 8 8.24 -46.24 31.15
C LEU A 8 6.73 -46.39 30.88
N SER A 9 5.89 -45.88 31.79
CA SER A 9 4.43 -45.89 31.61
C SER A 9 4.02 -45.02 30.42
N PRO A 10 3.16 -45.52 29.50
CA PRO A 10 2.64 -44.75 28.38
C PRO A 10 1.92 -43.45 28.79
N ALA A 11 1.43 -43.38 30.04
CA ALA A 11 0.76 -42.20 30.59
C ALA A 11 1.71 -41.00 30.85
N ASN A 12 3.02 -41.25 30.92
CA ASN A 12 4.03 -40.21 31.20
C ASN A 12 4.80 -39.74 29.95
N GLN A 13 4.46 -40.29 28.78
CA GLN A 13 5.06 -39.80 27.53
C GLN A 13 4.40 -38.49 27.12
N PRO A 14 5.17 -37.41 26.95
CA PRO A 14 4.60 -36.14 26.48
C PRO A 14 3.98 -36.34 25.09
N ASP A 15 2.76 -35.88 24.96
CA ASP A 15 1.94 -35.90 23.73
C ASP A 15 2.81 -35.59 22.49
N PRO A 16 2.89 -36.49 21.51
CA PRO A 16 3.66 -36.27 20.29
C PRO A 16 3.29 -34.95 19.57
N SER A 17 2.05 -34.52 19.68
CA SER A 17 1.59 -33.24 19.10
C SER A 17 2.23 -32.01 19.77
N LYS A 18 2.48 -32.08 21.09
CA LYS A 18 3.20 -31.05 21.86
C LYS A 18 4.69 -31.00 21.53
N ARG A 19 5.30 -32.16 21.26
CA ARG A 19 6.71 -32.22 20.81
C ARG A 19 6.90 -31.62 19.41
N VAL A 20 5.97 -31.84 18.50
CA VAL A 20 6.02 -31.24 17.15
C VAL A 20 5.86 -29.72 17.23
N GLN A 21 4.98 -29.21 18.09
CA GLN A 21 4.82 -27.79 18.29
C GLN A 21 6.01 -27.12 18.97
N SER A 22 6.68 -27.78 19.93
CA SER A 22 7.85 -27.20 20.60
C SER A 22 9.12 -27.17 19.74
N ASN A 23 9.18 -27.98 18.68
CA ASN A 23 10.32 -28.06 17.77
C ASN A 23 10.16 -27.17 16.52
N LEU A 24 9.03 -26.47 16.37
CA LEU A 24 8.92 -25.45 15.33
C LEU A 24 9.81 -24.26 15.73
N PRO A 25 10.78 -23.87 14.86
CA PRO A 25 11.59 -22.69 15.15
C PRO A 25 10.67 -21.50 15.37
N ALA A 26 10.85 -20.82 16.51
CA ALA A 26 10.12 -19.60 16.80
C ALA A 26 10.19 -18.68 15.59
N SER A 27 9.03 -18.23 15.10
CA SER A 27 9.00 -17.31 13.98
C SER A 27 9.84 -16.09 14.34
N PRO A 28 10.84 -15.69 13.52
CA PRO A 28 11.64 -14.53 13.83
C PRO A 28 10.71 -13.32 13.97
N SER A 29 10.64 -12.79 15.18
CA SER A 29 9.83 -11.60 15.46
C SER A 29 10.44 -10.41 14.74
N ILE A 30 9.61 -9.62 14.05
CA ILE A 30 10.05 -8.37 13.47
C ILE A 30 10.39 -7.40 14.62
N PRO A 31 11.60 -6.81 14.64
CA PRO A 31 11.97 -5.84 15.66
C PRO A 31 10.96 -4.70 15.75
N ARG A 32 10.58 -4.29 16.95
CA ARG A 32 9.60 -3.21 17.18
C ARG A 32 9.93 -1.93 16.43
N GLY A 33 11.21 -1.56 16.38
CA GLY A 33 11.64 -0.38 15.63
C GLY A 33 11.27 -0.45 14.15
N LEU A 34 11.36 -1.64 13.52
CA LEU A 34 10.93 -1.80 12.11
C LEU A 34 9.41 -1.75 11.97
N LEU A 35 8.65 -2.30 12.93
CA LEU A 35 7.19 -2.16 12.93
C LEU A 35 6.77 -0.68 13.05
N LEU A 36 7.45 0.12 13.86
CA LEU A 36 7.20 1.55 13.96
C LEU A 36 7.46 2.27 12.63
N TRP A 37 8.53 1.94 11.91
CA TRP A 37 8.79 2.51 10.58
C TRP A 37 7.75 2.10 9.54
N LEU A 38 7.28 0.85 9.58
CA LEU A 38 6.17 0.41 8.72
C LEU A 38 4.87 1.14 9.07
N THR A 39 4.59 1.31 10.37
CA THR A 39 3.42 2.06 10.84
C THR A 39 3.49 3.53 10.44
N PHE A 40 4.68 4.14 10.49
CA PHE A 40 4.89 5.52 10.02
C PHE A 40 4.53 5.68 8.53
N GLY A 41 4.96 4.73 7.68
CA GLY A 41 4.57 4.72 6.28
C GLY A 41 3.06 4.61 6.09
N LEU A 42 2.41 3.68 6.83
CA LEU A 42 0.95 3.55 6.81
C LEU A 42 0.23 4.83 7.26
N VAL A 43 0.74 5.51 8.29
CA VAL A 43 0.17 6.80 8.73
C VAL A 43 0.21 7.82 7.59
N GLY A 44 1.29 7.84 6.80
CA GLY A 44 1.38 8.68 5.59
C GLY A 44 0.27 8.38 4.57
N ALA A 45 0.00 7.10 4.30
CA ALA A 45 -1.05 6.67 3.37
C ALA A 45 -2.47 7.00 3.88
N VAL A 46 -2.72 6.80 5.19
CA VAL A 46 -3.99 7.16 5.82
C VAL A 46 -4.20 8.67 5.83
N LEU A 47 -3.16 9.44 6.17
CA LEU A 47 -3.20 10.90 6.13
C LEU A 47 -3.47 11.40 4.72
N PHE A 48 -2.81 10.85 3.71
CA PHE A 48 -3.06 11.16 2.30
C PHE A 48 -4.54 11.00 1.96
N THR A 49 -5.14 9.86 2.36
CA THR A 49 -6.55 9.58 2.13
C THR A 49 -7.47 10.59 2.83
N ILE A 50 -7.21 10.88 4.11
CA ILE A 50 -8.02 11.83 4.89
C ILE A 50 -7.96 13.23 4.27
N VAL A 51 -6.77 13.70 3.90
CA VAL A 51 -6.58 15.04 3.33
C VAL A 51 -7.35 15.19 2.02
N TYR A 52 -7.19 14.27 1.05
CA TYR A 52 -7.89 14.42 -0.22
C TYR A 52 -9.41 14.26 -0.08
N LEU A 53 -9.91 13.48 0.89
CA LEU A 53 -11.35 13.38 1.16
C LEU A 53 -11.90 14.69 1.73
N ILE A 54 -11.20 15.30 2.68
CA ILE A 54 -11.59 16.60 3.25
C ILE A 54 -11.55 17.68 2.17
N GLU A 55 -10.43 17.78 1.44
CA GLU A 55 -10.30 18.75 0.35
C GLU A 55 -11.39 18.57 -0.71
N GLY A 56 -11.65 17.32 -1.13
CA GLY A 56 -12.69 17.02 -2.11
C GLY A 56 -14.09 17.37 -1.64
N ALA A 57 -14.36 17.32 -0.35
CA ALA A 57 -15.65 17.67 0.23
C ALA A 57 -15.89 19.20 0.32
N ILE A 58 -14.81 20.00 0.46
CA ILE A 58 -14.92 21.45 0.68
C ILE A 58 -14.56 22.29 -0.54
N ARG A 59 -13.96 21.70 -1.59
CA ARG A 59 -13.52 22.42 -2.79
C ARG A 59 -14.68 22.82 -3.69
N PRO A 60 -14.90 24.11 -3.98
CA PRO A 60 -15.95 24.54 -4.89
C PRO A 60 -15.78 23.95 -6.29
N GLY A 61 -16.85 23.37 -6.83
CA GLY A 61 -16.88 22.81 -8.19
C GLY A 61 -16.14 21.47 -8.35
N TYR A 62 -15.56 20.93 -7.28
CA TYR A 62 -14.95 19.61 -7.32
C TYR A 62 -15.99 18.52 -7.12
N ASP A 63 -15.99 17.53 -8.00
CA ASP A 63 -16.82 16.32 -7.92
C ASP A 63 -15.91 15.10 -7.77
N ALA A 64 -15.95 14.48 -6.61
CA ALA A 64 -15.09 13.35 -6.25
C ALA A 64 -15.33 12.09 -7.10
N TRP A 65 -16.50 11.94 -7.70
CA TRP A 65 -16.79 10.85 -8.62
C TRP A 65 -16.12 11.02 -9.97
N ARG A 66 -16.07 12.25 -10.42
CA ARG A 66 -15.63 12.64 -11.76
C ARG A 66 -14.17 13.04 -11.81
N HIS A 67 -13.74 13.90 -10.88
CA HIS A 67 -12.42 14.50 -10.92
C HIS A 67 -11.37 13.66 -10.21
N ALA A 68 -10.18 13.60 -10.80
CA ALA A 68 -9.02 12.93 -10.23
C ALA A 68 -8.64 13.54 -8.85
N ILE A 69 -8.02 12.73 -7.99
CA ILE A 69 -7.45 13.19 -6.71
C ILE A 69 -6.42 14.30 -7.00
N SER A 70 -5.61 14.11 -8.04
CA SER A 70 -4.59 15.08 -8.44
C SER A 70 -5.17 16.43 -8.89
N ALA A 71 -6.43 16.50 -9.33
CA ALA A 71 -7.08 17.76 -9.65
C ALA A 71 -7.21 18.69 -8.43
N LEU A 72 -7.18 18.16 -7.21
CA LEU A 72 -7.13 18.95 -5.98
C LEU A 72 -5.84 19.79 -5.87
N SER A 73 -4.79 19.48 -6.64
CA SER A 73 -3.57 20.30 -6.74
C SER A 73 -3.77 21.62 -7.48
N LEU A 74 -4.96 21.83 -8.07
CA LEU A 74 -5.29 23.00 -8.87
C LEU A 74 -6.01 24.08 -8.06
N GLY A 75 -5.88 25.33 -8.53
CA GLY A 75 -6.58 26.47 -7.94
C GLY A 75 -6.10 26.88 -6.54
N PRO A 76 -6.83 27.81 -5.89
CA PRO A 76 -6.49 28.26 -4.54
C PRO A 76 -6.48 27.10 -3.53
N GLY A 77 -5.38 26.95 -2.79
CA GLY A 77 -5.21 25.84 -1.84
C GLY A 77 -4.68 24.54 -2.47
N GLY A 78 -4.41 24.46 -3.79
CA GLY A 78 -3.84 23.28 -4.45
C GLY A 78 -2.51 22.82 -3.86
N TRP A 79 -1.77 23.71 -3.22
CA TRP A 79 -0.55 23.39 -2.50
C TRP A 79 -0.74 22.36 -1.39
N ILE A 80 -1.97 22.26 -0.81
CA ILE A 80 -2.26 21.27 0.24
C ILE A 80 -2.15 19.86 -0.35
N GLN A 81 -2.79 19.62 -1.50
CA GLN A 81 -2.71 18.32 -2.16
C GLN A 81 -1.31 18.03 -2.71
N GLN A 82 -0.59 19.04 -3.20
CA GLN A 82 0.82 18.91 -3.62
C GLN A 82 1.69 18.48 -2.43
N ALA A 83 1.57 19.16 -1.29
CA ALA A 83 2.25 18.78 -0.06
C ALA A 83 1.84 17.38 0.42
N ASN A 84 0.57 17.03 0.29
CA ASN A 84 0.03 15.72 0.64
C ASN A 84 0.71 14.59 -0.15
N PHE A 85 0.89 14.76 -1.47
CA PHE A 85 1.65 13.82 -2.31
C PHE A 85 3.11 13.71 -1.86
N ILE A 86 3.78 14.83 -1.58
CA ILE A 86 5.19 14.84 -1.15
C ILE A 86 5.34 14.12 0.19
N VAL A 87 4.49 14.43 1.17
CA VAL A 87 4.52 13.79 2.49
C VAL A 87 4.28 12.28 2.37
N TYR A 88 3.28 11.88 1.59
CA TYR A 88 3.02 10.46 1.36
C TYR A 88 4.21 9.77 0.69
N GLY A 89 4.82 10.39 -0.32
CA GLY A 89 6.01 9.86 -0.97
C GLY A 89 7.20 9.68 -0.02
N VAL A 90 7.45 10.65 0.87
CA VAL A 90 8.49 10.52 1.90
C VAL A 90 8.19 9.38 2.87
N CYS A 91 6.94 9.25 3.32
CA CYS A 91 6.52 8.15 4.19
C CYS A 91 6.70 6.77 3.49
N THR A 92 6.38 6.69 2.20
CA THR A 92 6.58 5.48 1.38
C THR A 92 8.07 5.12 1.25
N LEU A 93 8.96 6.10 1.08
CA LEU A 93 10.43 5.88 1.09
C LEU A 93 10.91 5.34 2.43
N CYS A 94 10.43 5.90 3.54
CA CYS A 94 10.75 5.40 4.89
C CYS A 94 10.27 3.96 5.08
N MET A 95 9.08 3.64 4.59
CA MET A 95 8.54 2.28 4.63
C MET A 95 9.36 1.32 3.76
N ALA A 96 9.80 1.74 2.57
CA ALA A 96 10.67 0.95 1.69
C ALA A 96 11.98 0.56 2.41
N PHE A 97 12.57 1.49 3.16
CA PHE A 97 13.76 1.19 3.97
C PHE A 97 13.46 0.14 5.07
N ALA A 98 12.31 0.22 5.74
CA ALA A 98 11.91 -0.77 6.74
C ALA A 98 11.72 -2.15 6.08
N TRP A 99 11.06 -2.25 4.95
CA TRP A 99 10.89 -3.48 4.20
C TRP A 99 12.22 -4.12 3.79
N ARG A 100 13.22 -3.31 3.43
CA ARG A 100 14.59 -3.79 3.16
C ARG A 100 15.15 -4.61 4.32
N LYS A 101 14.86 -4.21 5.55
CA LYS A 101 15.32 -4.88 6.78
C LYS A 101 14.45 -6.09 7.14
N VAL A 102 13.13 -5.96 6.99
CA VAL A 102 12.16 -7.03 7.28
C VAL A 102 12.36 -8.25 6.36
N LEU A 103 12.63 -8.01 5.08
CA LEU A 103 12.82 -9.06 4.07
C LEU A 103 14.27 -9.56 3.96
N LYS A 104 15.16 -9.18 4.89
CA LYS A 104 16.59 -9.57 4.89
C LYS A 104 16.75 -11.08 4.68
N GLY A 105 17.76 -11.46 3.90
CA GLY A 105 18.05 -12.86 3.58
C GLY A 105 17.28 -13.42 2.37
N SER A 106 16.53 -12.56 1.67
CA SER A 106 15.77 -12.91 0.47
C SER A 106 16.07 -11.91 -0.65
N VAL A 107 15.97 -12.33 -1.91
CA VAL A 107 16.04 -11.43 -3.08
C VAL A 107 14.98 -10.33 -3.02
N TYR A 108 13.85 -10.60 -2.39
CA TYR A 108 12.78 -9.60 -2.19
C TYR A 108 13.16 -8.49 -1.23
N ALA A 109 14.21 -8.66 -0.43
CA ALA A 109 14.81 -7.57 0.33
C ALA A 109 15.48 -6.50 -0.56
N ILE A 110 15.60 -6.75 -1.85
CA ILE A 110 16.08 -5.79 -2.85
C ILE A 110 14.92 -5.35 -3.75
N ILE A 111 14.21 -6.30 -4.37
CA ILE A 111 13.19 -6.03 -5.37
C ILE A 111 12.04 -5.19 -4.79
N TYR A 112 11.43 -5.65 -3.69
CA TYR A 112 10.25 -4.98 -3.13
C TYR A 112 10.53 -3.55 -2.65
N PRO A 113 11.60 -3.28 -1.86
CA PRO A 113 11.95 -1.92 -1.47
C PRO A 113 12.32 -0.99 -2.64
N ILE A 114 12.91 -1.51 -3.72
CA ILE A 114 13.16 -0.72 -4.92
C ILE A 114 11.84 -0.29 -5.56
N ILE A 115 10.89 -1.21 -5.72
CA ILE A 115 9.57 -0.90 -6.28
C ILE A 115 8.87 0.16 -5.41
N ARG A 116 8.85 -0.02 -4.09
CA ARG A 116 8.29 0.98 -3.14
C ARG A 116 9.04 2.31 -3.18
N GLY A 117 10.35 2.27 -3.38
CA GLY A 117 11.18 3.48 -3.54
C GLY A 117 10.84 4.25 -4.82
N ILE A 118 10.64 3.55 -5.95
CA ILE A 118 10.19 4.15 -7.21
C ILE A 118 8.82 4.81 -7.03
N GLU A 119 7.90 4.15 -6.35
CA GLU A 119 6.58 4.70 -6.05
C GLU A 119 6.67 5.96 -5.19
N GLY A 120 7.45 5.94 -4.11
CA GLY A 120 7.66 7.10 -3.25
C GLY A 120 8.26 8.29 -3.99
N LEU A 121 9.24 8.05 -4.88
CA LEU A 121 9.81 9.10 -5.72
C LEU A 121 8.79 9.65 -6.74
N ALA A 122 7.98 8.78 -7.33
CA ALA A 122 6.93 9.20 -8.26
C ALA A 122 5.85 10.03 -7.55
N LEU A 123 5.45 9.67 -6.32
CA LEU A 123 4.56 10.47 -5.48
C LEU A 123 5.12 11.87 -5.20
N ILE A 124 6.40 11.98 -4.87
CA ILE A 124 7.08 13.26 -4.70
C ILE A 124 7.06 14.05 -6.01
N THR A 125 7.33 13.39 -7.13
CA THR A 125 7.35 14.01 -8.46
C THR A 125 5.99 14.60 -8.82
N VAL A 126 4.88 13.86 -8.66
CA VAL A 126 3.53 14.38 -8.95
C VAL A 126 3.11 15.48 -7.96
N GLY A 127 3.72 15.56 -6.79
CA GLY A 127 3.54 16.67 -5.85
C GLY A 127 4.18 17.97 -6.36
N PHE A 128 5.33 17.90 -7.03
CA PHE A 128 6.00 19.06 -7.63
C PHE A 128 5.46 19.43 -9.01
N PHE A 129 5.01 18.46 -9.77
CA PHE A 129 4.47 18.64 -11.13
C PHE A 129 2.97 18.37 -11.10
N SER A 130 2.18 19.43 -10.90
CA SER A 130 0.72 19.32 -10.91
C SER A 130 0.19 19.03 -12.31
N GLN A 131 -0.99 18.39 -12.39
CA GLN A 131 -1.70 18.23 -13.64
C GLN A 131 -2.21 19.59 -14.17
N ASP A 132 -2.52 19.64 -15.46
CA ASP A 132 -3.23 20.76 -16.07
C ASP A 132 -4.73 20.75 -15.70
N PRO A 133 -5.43 21.90 -15.81
CA PRO A 133 -6.86 21.97 -15.61
C PRO A 133 -7.63 20.98 -16.48
N ALA A 134 -8.52 20.21 -15.85
CA ALA A 134 -9.45 19.33 -16.55
C ALA A 134 -10.71 20.11 -17.00
N PRO A 135 -11.48 19.63 -18.00
CA PRO A 135 -12.71 20.25 -18.40
C PRO A 135 -13.69 20.40 -17.22
N GLY A 136 -14.04 21.68 -16.92
CA GLY A 136 -14.96 22.03 -15.84
C GLY A 136 -14.34 22.12 -14.46
N TYR A 137 -13.04 21.83 -14.29
CA TYR A 137 -12.36 21.99 -13.01
C TYR A 137 -10.89 22.44 -13.17
N PRO A 138 -10.44 23.51 -12.47
CA PRO A 138 -11.26 24.44 -11.65
C PRO A 138 -12.40 25.09 -12.43
N PRO A 139 -13.46 25.66 -11.78
CA PRO A 139 -14.56 26.29 -12.49
C PRO A 139 -14.10 27.31 -13.51
N GLY A 140 -14.61 27.23 -14.73
CA GLY A 140 -14.21 28.10 -15.85
C GLY A 140 -13.00 27.63 -16.65
N SER A 141 -12.38 26.50 -16.29
CA SER A 141 -11.26 25.93 -17.03
C SER A 141 -11.69 25.41 -18.40
N VAL A 142 -10.83 25.65 -19.39
CA VAL A 142 -10.94 25.14 -20.76
C VAL A 142 -9.79 24.13 -21.02
N LEU A 143 -10.01 23.25 -21.98
CA LEU A 143 -8.95 22.36 -22.44
C LEU A 143 -7.81 23.15 -23.07
N THR A 144 -6.59 22.87 -22.67
CA THR A 144 -5.35 23.40 -23.24
C THR A 144 -4.51 22.25 -23.82
N THR A 145 -3.51 22.58 -24.62
CA THR A 145 -2.48 21.60 -24.97
C THR A 145 -1.71 21.22 -23.70
N PRO A 146 -1.42 19.91 -23.48
CA PRO A 146 -0.73 19.45 -22.29
C PRO A 146 0.61 20.16 -22.09
N THR A 147 0.78 20.74 -20.90
CA THR A 147 2.04 21.39 -20.52
C THR A 147 3.12 20.37 -20.19
N PHE A 148 4.37 20.82 -20.03
CA PHE A 148 5.46 19.99 -19.55
C PHE A 148 5.16 19.42 -18.15
N HIS A 149 4.50 20.19 -17.28
CA HIS A 149 4.07 19.73 -15.94
C HIS A 149 3.10 18.56 -16.05
N GLU A 150 2.07 18.69 -16.89
CA GLU A 150 1.09 17.64 -17.14
C GLU A 150 1.77 16.36 -17.66
N GLN A 151 2.69 16.48 -18.59
CA GLN A 151 3.37 15.30 -19.15
C GLN A 151 4.15 14.51 -18.06
N ILE A 152 4.89 15.23 -17.19
CA ILE A 152 5.60 14.61 -16.07
C ILE A 152 4.61 14.04 -15.06
N HIS A 153 3.52 14.75 -14.76
CA HIS A 153 2.48 14.28 -13.85
C HIS A 153 1.85 12.97 -14.33
N ILE A 154 1.45 12.89 -15.60
CA ILE A 154 0.88 11.67 -16.20
C ILE A 154 1.86 10.51 -16.11
N ILE A 155 3.14 10.71 -16.47
CA ILE A 155 4.17 9.68 -16.35
C ILE A 155 4.29 9.23 -14.89
N GLY A 156 4.36 10.18 -13.95
CA GLY A 156 4.42 9.89 -12.51
C GLY A 156 3.22 9.07 -12.02
N ALA A 157 2.00 9.42 -12.45
CA ALA A 157 0.79 8.68 -12.09
C ALA A 157 0.81 7.24 -12.61
N TYR A 158 1.25 7.00 -13.84
CA TYR A 158 1.41 5.63 -14.37
C TYR A 158 2.51 4.86 -13.64
N VAL A 159 3.61 5.53 -13.26
CA VAL A 159 4.69 4.90 -12.47
C VAL A 159 4.18 4.51 -11.09
N ILE A 160 3.38 5.34 -10.42
CA ILE A 160 2.75 5.02 -9.14
C ILE A 160 1.88 3.76 -9.28
N ALA A 161 0.93 3.76 -10.21
CA ALA A 161 0.02 2.65 -10.42
C ALA A 161 0.76 1.34 -10.78
N GLY A 162 1.75 1.43 -11.66
CA GLY A 162 2.61 0.29 -12.04
C GLY A 162 3.43 -0.23 -10.86
N ALA A 163 4.01 0.66 -10.06
CA ALA A 163 4.79 0.28 -8.88
C ALA A 163 3.91 -0.37 -7.80
N MET A 164 2.70 0.16 -7.53
CA MET A 164 1.73 -0.46 -6.63
C MET A 164 1.41 -1.90 -7.07
N ALA A 165 1.02 -2.10 -8.33
CA ALA A 165 0.68 -3.43 -8.85
C ALA A 165 1.89 -4.38 -8.81
N CYS A 166 3.06 -3.95 -9.26
CA CYS A 166 4.31 -4.73 -9.21
C CYS A 166 4.71 -5.06 -7.76
N GLY A 167 4.50 -4.12 -6.82
CA GLY A 167 4.73 -4.33 -5.40
C GLY A 167 3.87 -5.46 -4.84
N PHE A 168 2.57 -5.48 -5.15
CA PHE A 168 1.67 -6.55 -4.77
C PHE A 168 2.08 -7.91 -5.35
N PHE A 169 2.48 -7.98 -6.61
CA PHE A 169 2.94 -9.22 -7.22
C PHE A 169 4.28 -9.70 -6.62
N ALA A 170 5.21 -8.79 -6.38
CA ALA A 170 6.49 -9.11 -5.76
C ALA A 170 6.32 -9.66 -4.33
N ILE A 171 5.48 -9.02 -3.51
CA ILE A 171 5.24 -9.48 -2.13
C ILE A 171 4.42 -10.78 -2.10
N ALA A 172 3.45 -10.97 -3.01
CA ALA A 172 2.72 -12.22 -3.17
C ALA A 172 3.68 -13.38 -3.46
N TRP A 173 4.63 -13.17 -4.37
CA TRP A 173 5.64 -14.19 -4.69
C TRP A 173 6.54 -14.49 -3.48
N ARG A 174 6.90 -13.49 -2.68
CA ARG A 174 7.61 -13.71 -1.41
C ARG A 174 6.77 -14.56 -0.45
N PHE A 175 5.49 -14.25 -0.30
CA PHE A 175 4.58 -14.98 0.57
C PHE A 175 4.34 -16.43 0.10
N ALA A 176 4.35 -16.71 -1.20
CA ALA A 176 4.20 -18.05 -1.76
C ALA A 176 5.32 -19.02 -1.30
N ARG A 177 6.49 -18.51 -0.90
CA ARG A 177 7.62 -19.30 -0.40
C ARG A 177 7.55 -19.65 1.09
N ASP A 178 6.55 -19.15 1.81
CA ASP A 178 6.38 -19.40 3.24
C ASP A 178 4.95 -19.89 3.52
N PRO A 179 4.78 -21.16 3.94
CA PRO A 179 3.46 -21.74 4.18
C PRO A 179 2.57 -20.95 5.14
N ARG A 180 3.17 -20.20 6.06
CA ARG A 180 2.45 -19.33 7.02
C ARG A 180 1.72 -18.17 6.37
N TRP A 181 2.10 -17.82 5.14
CA TRP A 181 1.61 -16.66 4.40
C TRP A 181 0.74 -17.03 3.19
N ARG A 182 0.37 -18.32 3.00
CA ARG A 182 -0.38 -18.79 1.83
C ARG A 182 -1.66 -17.99 1.55
N GLY A 183 -2.46 -17.69 2.58
CA GLY A 183 -3.67 -16.88 2.42
C GLY A 183 -3.41 -15.44 1.94
N TRP A 184 -2.21 -14.91 2.21
CA TRP A 184 -1.80 -13.58 1.77
C TRP A 184 -1.38 -13.52 0.30
N VAL A 185 -1.01 -14.66 -0.29
CA VAL A 185 -0.70 -14.74 -1.73
C VAL A 185 -1.89 -14.31 -2.56
N THR A 186 -3.02 -14.97 -2.37
CA THR A 186 -4.26 -14.67 -3.10
C THR A 186 -4.74 -13.24 -2.85
N TYR A 187 -4.71 -12.79 -1.59
CA TYR A 187 -5.10 -11.43 -1.24
C TYR A 187 -4.23 -10.39 -1.96
N SER A 188 -2.90 -10.56 -1.95
CA SER A 188 -1.98 -9.63 -2.64
C SER A 188 -2.14 -9.68 -4.17
N LEU A 189 -2.32 -10.87 -4.77
CA LEU A 189 -2.54 -11.00 -6.22
C LEU A 189 -3.84 -10.29 -6.64
N ILE A 190 -4.93 -10.50 -5.90
CA ILE A 190 -6.21 -9.82 -6.17
C ILE A 190 -6.04 -8.31 -6.00
N SER A 191 -5.36 -7.84 -4.96
CA SER A 191 -5.08 -6.41 -4.74
C SER A 191 -4.34 -5.79 -5.92
N GLY A 192 -3.26 -6.42 -6.39
CA GLY A 192 -2.51 -5.93 -7.55
C GLY A 192 -3.34 -5.92 -8.85
N LEU A 193 -4.17 -6.94 -9.07
CA LEU A 193 -5.07 -6.99 -10.21
C LEU A 193 -6.14 -5.88 -10.14
N LEU A 194 -6.73 -5.66 -8.97
CA LEU A 194 -7.74 -4.60 -8.78
C LEU A 194 -7.16 -3.21 -9.01
N VAL A 195 -5.91 -2.95 -8.60
CA VAL A 195 -5.22 -1.68 -8.92
C VAL A 195 -5.20 -1.47 -10.44
N LEU A 196 -4.75 -2.49 -11.22
CA LEU A 196 -4.68 -2.38 -12.67
C LEU A 196 -6.07 -2.20 -13.30
N VAL A 197 -7.08 -2.93 -12.84
CA VAL A 197 -8.45 -2.84 -13.36
C VAL A 197 -9.05 -1.45 -13.09
N PHE A 198 -8.94 -0.94 -11.86
CA PHE A 198 -9.50 0.37 -11.54
C PHE A 198 -8.72 1.51 -12.22
N MET A 199 -7.41 1.39 -12.38
CA MET A 199 -6.63 2.37 -13.14
C MET A 199 -6.96 2.33 -14.64
N ALA A 200 -7.27 1.17 -15.20
CA ALA A 200 -7.77 1.08 -16.58
C ALA A 200 -9.14 1.78 -16.72
N PHE A 201 -10.06 1.59 -15.77
CA PHE A 201 -11.34 2.30 -15.75
C PHE A 201 -11.18 3.81 -15.51
N PHE A 202 -10.24 4.22 -14.66
CA PHE A 202 -9.86 5.62 -14.51
C PHE A 202 -9.42 6.21 -15.84
N GLY A 203 -8.48 5.57 -16.54
CA GLY A 203 -8.01 6.02 -17.84
C GLY A 203 -9.12 6.06 -18.89
N ALA A 204 -9.99 5.05 -18.95
CA ALA A 204 -11.16 5.04 -19.83
C ALA A 204 -12.13 6.18 -19.50
N GLY A 205 -12.32 6.49 -18.23
CA GLY A 205 -13.18 7.56 -17.75
C GLY A 205 -12.68 8.99 -18.06
N GLN A 206 -11.41 9.14 -18.43
CA GLN A 206 -10.88 10.42 -18.91
C GLN A 206 -11.40 10.80 -20.30
N ASN A 207 -11.93 9.85 -21.07
CA ASN A 207 -12.57 10.13 -22.34
C ASN A 207 -14.04 10.52 -22.10
N PRO A 208 -14.47 11.77 -22.46
CA PRO A 208 -15.84 12.22 -22.24
C PRO A 208 -16.92 11.41 -22.96
N GLN A 209 -16.56 10.67 -24.01
CA GLN A 209 -17.47 9.83 -24.76
C GLN A 209 -17.60 8.39 -24.19
N ASN A 210 -16.80 8.05 -23.18
CA ASN A 210 -16.84 6.74 -22.54
C ASN A 210 -17.95 6.67 -21.48
N VAL A 211 -18.56 5.50 -21.33
CA VAL A 211 -19.59 5.25 -20.30
C VAL A 211 -19.09 5.49 -18.87
N PHE A 212 -17.78 5.47 -18.66
CA PHE A 212 -17.15 5.70 -17.37
C PHE A 212 -16.74 7.15 -17.11
N ALA A 213 -16.99 8.09 -18.04
CA ALA A 213 -16.57 9.49 -17.92
C ALA A 213 -17.04 10.20 -16.64
N GLY A 214 -18.23 9.82 -16.12
CA GLY A 214 -18.75 10.35 -14.85
C GLY A 214 -18.14 9.73 -13.59
N TYR A 215 -17.27 8.74 -13.71
CA TYR A 215 -16.79 7.90 -12.59
C TYR A 215 -15.26 7.79 -12.54
N ALA A 216 -14.53 8.56 -13.34
CA ALA A 216 -13.06 8.50 -13.37
C ALA A 216 -12.46 8.69 -11.97
N GLY A 217 -12.86 9.73 -11.26
CA GLY A 217 -12.37 10.01 -9.91
C GLY A 217 -12.71 8.92 -8.89
N LEU A 218 -13.85 8.24 -9.03
CA LEU A 218 -14.19 7.09 -8.20
C LEU A 218 -13.20 5.94 -8.42
N PHE A 219 -12.89 5.59 -9.67
CA PHE A 219 -11.98 4.48 -9.98
C PHE A 219 -10.56 4.75 -9.50
N GLU A 220 -10.07 5.99 -9.63
CA GLU A 220 -8.77 6.37 -9.06
C GLU A 220 -8.74 6.17 -7.53
N ARG A 221 -9.79 6.59 -6.83
CA ARG A 221 -9.90 6.41 -5.36
C ARG A 221 -9.95 4.95 -4.97
N LEU A 222 -10.70 4.13 -5.71
CA LEU A 222 -10.73 2.69 -5.45
C LEU A 222 -9.34 2.08 -5.63
N ALA A 223 -8.63 2.40 -6.72
CA ALA A 223 -7.26 1.93 -6.94
C ALA A 223 -6.31 2.37 -5.82
N THR A 224 -6.31 3.67 -5.50
CA THR A 224 -5.39 4.28 -4.52
C THR A 224 -5.59 3.74 -3.10
N ASN A 225 -6.81 3.38 -2.71
CA ASN A 225 -7.09 2.89 -1.35
C ASN A 225 -6.86 1.40 -1.15
N ILE A 226 -6.60 0.62 -2.20
CA ILE A 226 -6.30 -0.82 -2.06
C ILE A 226 -5.05 -1.03 -1.20
N GLU A 227 -4.01 -0.24 -1.43
CA GLU A 227 -2.73 -0.42 -0.72
C GLU A 227 -2.81 -0.04 0.75
N PRO A 228 -3.33 1.12 1.18
CA PRO A 228 -3.53 1.43 2.59
C PRO A 228 -4.37 0.38 3.33
N VAL A 229 -5.44 -0.12 2.72
CA VAL A 229 -6.27 -1.17 3.31
C VAL A 229 -5.49 -2.47 3.49
N TRP A 230 -4.73 -2.89 2.48
CA TRP A 230 -3.88 -4.07 2.56
C TRP A 230 -2.80 -3.91 3.63
N GLU A 231 -2.16 -2.75 3.72
CA GLU A 231 -1.15 -2.44 4.72
C GLU A 231 -1.72 -2.44 6.14
N ILE A 232 -2.92 -1.88 6.36
CA ILE A 232 -3.61 -1.91 7.66
C ILE A 232 -3.77 -3.35 8.13
N VAL A 233 -4.32 -4.22 7.28
CA VAL A 233 -4.58 -5.62 7.63
C VAL A 233 -3.28 -6.37 7.87
N LEU A 234 -2.25 -6.14 7.05
CA LEU A 234 -0.93 -6.74 7.22
C LEU A 234 -0.26 -6.30 8.53
N LEU A 235 -0.22 -5.00 8.81
CA LEU A 235 0.41 -4.48 10.02
C LEU A 235 -0.33 -4.89 11.27
N ALA A 236 -1.67 -4.93 11.26
CA ALA A 236 -2.45 -5.48 12.37
C ALA A 236 -2.04 -6.93 12.69
N ARG A 237 -1.86 -7.76 11.66
CA ARG A 237 -1.35 -9.13 11.84
C ARG A 237 0.07 -9.16 12.40
N LEU A 238 0.97 -8.32 11.89
CA LEU A 238 2.35 -8.28 12.37
C LEU A 238 2.44 -7.81 13.83
N TRP A 239 1.66 -6.84 14.22
CA TRP A 239 1.57 -6.37 15.61
C TRP A 239 0.96 -7.42 16.53
N ALA A 240 -0.09 -8.12 16.11
CA ALA A 240 -0.70 -9.23 16.86
C ALA A 240 0.30 -10.39 17.07
N GLY A 241 1.07 -10.72 16.04
CA GLY A 241 2.11 -11.75 16.13
C GLY A 241 3.20 -11.44 17.15
N THR A 242 3.60 -10.19 17.30
CA THR A 242 4.56 -9.76 18.34
C THR A 242 3.95 -9.70 19.74
N GLY A 243 2.65 -9.51 19.88
CA GLY A 243 1.92 -9.52 21.15
C GLY A 243 1.78 -10.92 21.74
N LEU A 244 1.50 -11.92 20.91
CA LEU A 244 1.31 -13.32 21.35
C LEU A 244 2.58 -13.97 21.92
N MET A 245 3.77 -13.52 21.51
CA MET A 245 5.03 -14.04 22.08
C MET A 245 5.37 -13.49 23.47
N ARG A 246 4.64 -12.48 23.97
CA ARG A 246 4.85 -11.92 25.31
C ARG A 246 4.05 -12.58 26.41
N SER A 247 3.00 -13.32 26.09
CA SER A 247 2.17 -13.98 27.10
C SER A 247 2.74 -15.31 27.58
N ASN A 248 3.86 -15.77 27.03
CA ASN A 248 4.52 -17.03 27.40
C ASN A 248 5.87 -16.81 28.10
N THR A 249 6.16 -15.60 28.58
CA THR A 249 7.24 -15.30 29.51
C THR A 249 6.66 -14.94 30.87
#